data_ed51fb9e88340f44519e022a76e9bda2
#
_entry.id   ed51fb9e88340f44519e022a76e9bda2
#
_cell.length_a   1.000
_cell.length_b   1.000
_cell.length_c   1.000
_cell.angle_alpha   90.00
_cell.angle_beta   90.00
_cell.angle_gamma   90.00
#
_symmetry.space_group_name_H-M   'P 1'
#
loop_
_entity.id
_entity.type
_entity.pdbx_description
1 polymer ?
#
loop_
_entity_poly.entity_id
_entity_poly.type
_entity_poly.pdbx_seq_one_letter_code
_entity_poly.pdbx_strand_id
1 'polypeptide(L)'
;DSRYGWSMSQQGSVVRYDHITGNNYSVKPTHPDPNVALRFNWNAAINMDPFDSSTLYFGSQFVHKSTDKGLSWTIISGDLTTNDKEKQKQGESGGLTMDATGAENHTTILVIEPSEVEQNMLWAGSDDGRVHVTKNGGSNWTDVSNNIPGLPQGSWIAQIKASNKNKGEALLIANDYRRFNYTPYAYRTKDYGASWSRIVDENDVKSYTLSIVEDPINANLLFLGTDDGLYISLDAGEKWMKWTAGFPTVSTKDLVIQPREHDLVIGTFGRAAWVLDDIRPLRALANGNVLNKKLQLFTPPTAYQAAYQQPTGSRFGGDALFNGENKKSGAMISYYINRIDTTEEKKVENDTKSKKKRKRTKKTATPETLKEIVSAVKYDSIKLEIFEGSRLIRTLKQKAPKENGIHRIYWYMNEKGADRPSRKIRKRNFESGGVSVKPGIYNLKMHFGDQTSESTIKVEFDPRLEMSSEAITEIYNTSKDLEKDQQLMADIVKQLVESKQTATKFKKDLTKEDKKKYKDQIKLSKEIITKIDKHIAAFLGKIDKRQGITRNPEVTVNRRYFSARRYVGSRFGHLTSTEERLISQFKKVFNDAVKKTNSFFETDWKTYKTTLETIRISPFKEIQKF
;
A
#
# COMPACT_ATOMS: atom_id res chain seq x y z
N ASP A 1 6.60 -26.36 -8.83
CA ASP A 1 5.51 -27.23 -8.38
C ASP A 1 5.00 -26.69 -7.03
N SER A 2 3.78 -26.22 -6.98
CA SER A 2 3.17 -25.64 -5.76
C SER A 2 2.77 -26.69 -4.70
N ARG A 3 2.90 -27.96 -5.01
CA ARG A 3 2.51 -29.05 -4.10
C ARG A 3 3.56 -29.32 -3.04
N TYR A 4 4.85 -29.30 -3.41
CA TYR A 4 5.93 -29.70 -2.52
C TYR A 4 6.76 -28.49 -2.10
N GLY A 5 7.12 -28.45 -0.81
CA GLY A 5 8.09 -27.56 -0.25
C GLY A 5 9.21 -28.33 0.48
N TRP A 6 10.35 -27.69 0.63
CA TRP A 6 11.48 -28.26 1.38
C TRP A 6 11.87 -27.30 2.47
N SER A 7 12.12 -27.82 3.64
CA SER A 7 12.65 -27.06 4.76
C SER A 7 13.80 -27.80 5.41
N MET A 8 14.74 -27.03 5.90
CA MET A 8 15.96 -27.53 6.50
C MET A 8 16.07 -27.04 7.95
N SER A 9 16.53 -27.88 8.83
CA SER A 9 16.92 -27.53 10.20
C SER A 9 18.39 -27.88 10.44
N GLN A 10 18.86 -27.70 11.66
CA GLN A 10 20.24 -27.94 12.07
C GLN A 10 20.78 -29.29 11.58
N GLN A 11 22.11 -29.35 11.36
CA GLN A 11 22.83 -30.56 10.95
C GLN A 11 22.36 -31.15 9.61
N GLY A 12 21.85 -30.30 8.72
CA GLY A 12 21.39 -30.71 7.39
C GLY A 12 20.15 -31.61 7.42
N SER A 13 19.39 -31.62 8.51
CA SER A 13 18.10 -32.31 8.54
C SER A 13 17.15 -31.60 7.56
N VAL A 14 16.82 -32.23 6.45
CA VAL A 14 15.93 -31.70 5.43
C VAL A 14 14.71 -32.58 5.23
N VAL A 15 13.53 -31.95 5.15
CA VAL A 15 12.26 -32.62 4.93
C VAL A 15 11.60 -32.08 3.66
N ARG A 16 10.92 -32.94 2.95
CA ARG A 16 9.97 -32.56 1.89
C ARG A 16 8.58 -32.56 2.46
N TYR A 17 7.89 -31.46 2.34
CA TYR A 17 6.52 -31.25 2.81
C TYR A 17 5.54 -31.28 1.65
N ASP A 18 4.46 -32.07 1.77
CA ASP A 18 3.36 -32.11 0.81
C ASP A 18 2.21 -31.22 1.29
N HIS A 19 1.98 -30.09 0.64
CA HIS A 19 0.94 -29.11 1.00
C HIS A 19 -0.49 -29.65 0.89
N ILE A 20 -0.71 -30.69 0.08
CA ILE A 20 -2.05 -31.28 -0.10
C ILE A 20 -2.38 -32.23 1.03
N THR A 21 -1.42 -33.08 1.43
CA THR A 21 -1.66 -34.13 2.41
C THR A 21 -1.18 -33.77 3.83
N GLY A 22 -0.30 -32.76 3.96
CA GLY A 22 0.36 -32.43 5.22
C GLY A 22 1.48 -33.39 5.63
N ASN A 23 1.81 -34.38 4.78
CA ASN A 23 2.84 -35.36 5.11
C ASN A 23 4.26 -34.78 4.96
N ASN A 24 5.14 -35.23 5.84
CA ASN A 24 6.57 -34.90 5.84
C ASN A 24 7.40 -36.14 5.53
N TYR A 25 8.41 -35.97 4.68
CA TYR A 25 9.38 -37.02 4.34
C TYR A 25 10.77 -36.51 4.66
N SER A 26 11.54 -37.28 5.45
CA SER A 26 12.96 -37.00 5.63
C SER A 26 13.70 -37.35 4.34
N VAL A 27 14.41 -36.35 3.78
CA VAL A 27 15.10 -36.48 2.49
C VAL A 27 16.57 -36.04 2.58
N LYS A 28 17.17 -36.13 3.76
CA LYS A 28 18.58 -35.81 3.98
C LYS A 28 19.49 -36.74 3.17
N PRO A 29 20.47 -36.21 2.41
CA PRO A 29 21.44 -37.02 1.70
C PRO A 29 22.33 -37.82 2.67
N THR A 30 22.82 -38.98 2.20
CA THR A 30 23.81 -39.82 2.88
C THR A 30 25.02 -40.02 1.97
N HIS A 31 26.19 -40.27 2.56
CA HIS A 31 27.37 -40.60 1.76
C HIS A 31 27.37 -42.11 1.43
N PRO A 32 27.77 -42.51 0.18
CA PRO A 32 27.85 -43.91 -0.19
C PRO A 32 28.84 -44.73 0.65
N ASP A 33 29.97 -44.13 1.04
CA ASP A 33 30.92 -44.70 1.97
C ASP A 33 30.46 -44.42 3.42
N PRO A 34 30.17 -45.43 4.24
CA PRO A 34 29.74 -45.26 5.61
C PRO A 34 30.79 -44.66 6.57
N ASN A 35 32.05 -44.63 6.15
CA ASN A 35 33.15 -44.03 6.92
C ASN A 35 33.28 -42.49 6.69
N VAL A 36 32.54 -41.94 5.76
CA VAL A 36 32.57 -40.52 5.48
C VAL A 36 31.41 -39.80 6.18
N ALA A 37 31.72 -39.00 7.17
CA ALA A 37 30.74 -38.15 7.86
C ALA A 37 30.44 -36.90 6.99
N LEU A 38 29.17 -36.64 6.77
CA LEU A 38 28.75 -35.37 6.12
C LEU A 38 28.73 -34.25 7.19
N ARG A 39 29.30 -33.11 6.84
CA ARG A 39 29.37 -31.89 7.67
C ARG A 39 28.31 -30.91 7.22
N PHE A 40 27.58 -30.35 8.17
CA PHE A 40 26.55 -29.33 7.94
C PHE A 40 26.65 -28.26 9.03
N ASN A 41 26.48 -27.00 8.63
CA ASN A 41 26.38 -25.89 9.57
C ASN A 41 24.92 -25.72 10.06
N TRP A 42 24.65 -24.69 10.84
CA TRP A 42 23.31 -24.22 11.19
C TRP A 42 22.41 -24.12 9.95
N ASN A 43 22.95 -23.50 8.90
CA ASN A 43 22.29 -23.37 7.60
C ASN A 43 23.09 -24.18 6.59
N ALA A 44 22.46 -25.14 5.95
CA ALA A 44 23.01 -25.82 4.79
C ALA A 44 22.41 -25.24 3.50
N ALA A 45 23.20 -25.21 2.43
CA ALA A 45 22.70 -24.76 1.13
C ALA A 45 21.60 -25.69 0.62
N ILE A 46 20.46 -25.11 0.22
CA ILE A 46 19.39 -25.79 -0.50
C ILE A 46 18.86 -24.89 -1.61
N ASN A 47 18.76 -25.40 -2.84
CA ASN A 47 18.20 -24.64 -3.96
C ASN A 47 17.58 -25.58 -4.99
N MET A 48 16.67 -25.04 -5.81
CA MET A 48 16.05 -25.77 -6.93
C MET A 48 16.72 -25.38 -8.25
N ASP A 49 16.73 -26.33 -9.18
CA ASP A 49 17.13 -26.04 -10.55
C ASP A 49 16.04 -25.18 -11.24
N PRO A 50 16.38 -24.03 -11.83
CA PRO A 50 15.40 -23.18 -12.49
C PRO A 50 14.85 -23.77 -13.80
N PHE A 51 15.52 -24.75 -14.39
CA PHE A 51 15.11 -25.41 -15.64
C PHE A 51 14.33 -26.70 -15.41
N ASP A 52 14.46 -27.31 -14.21
CA ASP A 52 13.75 -28.56 -13.87
C ASP A 52 13.27 -28.53 -12.41
N SER A 53 11.99 -28.39 -12.21
CA SER A 53 11.34 -28.34 -10.87
C SER A 53 11.45 -29.67 -10.08
N SER A 54 11.95 -30.73 -10.67
CA SER A 54 12.24 -32.00 -10.01
C SER A 54 13.66 -32.07 -9.46
N THR A 55 14.53 -31.18 -9.93
CA THR A 55 15.95 -31.17 -9.55
C THR A 55 16.19 -30.22 -8.39
N LEU A 56 16.91 -30.74 -7.38
CA LEU A 56 17.33 -30.03 -6.17
C LEU A 56 18.83 -30.17 -5.97
N TYR A 57 19.41 -29.14 -5.37
CA TYR A 57 20.80 -29.14 -4.89
C TYR A 57 20.82 -28.95 -3.38
N PHE A 58 21.72 -29.67 -2.70
CA PHE A 58 21.91 -29.59 -1.26
C PHE A 58 23.40 -29.64 -0.89
N GLY A 59 23.82 -28.82 0.08
CA GLY A 59 25.22 -28.66 0.45
C GLY A 59 25.58 -29.32 1.78
N SER A 60 26.59 -30.19 1.77
CA SER A 60 27.40 -30.56 2.94
C SER A 60 28.81 -29.96 2.76
N GLN A 61 29.89 -30.72 2.85
CA GLN A 61 31.17 -30.39 2.23
C GLN A 61 31.17 -30.71 0.73
N PHE A 62 30.18 -31.47 0.27
CA PHE A 62 29.94 -31.84 -1.12
C PHE A 62 28.65 -31.19 -1.62
N VAL A 63 28.54 -31.01 -2.93
CA VAL A 63 27.28 -30.68 -3.58
C VAL A 63 26.55 -31.97 -3.91
N HIS A 64 25.35 -32.13 -3.38
CA HIS A 64 24.42 -33.22 -3.66
C HIS A 64 23.37 -32.76 -4.65
N LYS A 65 23.07 -33.57 -5.67
CA LYS A 65 22.02 -33.34 -6.66
C LYS A 65 20.98 -34.45 -6.58
N SER A 66 19.70 -34.07 -6.53
CA SER A 66 18.54 -34.95 -6.70
C SER A 66 17.79 -34.57 -7.97
N THR A 67 17.25 -35.53 -8.70
CA THR A 67 16.39 -35.32 -9.87
C THR A 67 14.97 -35.86 -9.66
N ASP A 68 14.65 -36.27 -8.44
CA ASP A 68 13.39 -36.88 -8.04
C ASP A 68 12.75 -36.20 -6.79
N LYS A 69 12.94 -34.89 -6.69
CA LYS A 69 12.39 -34.07 -5.60
C LYS A 69 12.94 -34.46 -4.21
N GLY A 70 14.20 -34.87 -4.14
CA GLY A 70 14.92 -35.18 -2.92
C GLY A 70 14.81 -36.62 -2.44
N LEU A 71 14.19 -37.52 -3.19
CA LEU A 71 14.06 -38.93 -2.77
C LEU A 71 15.37 -39.70 -2.89
N SER A 72 16.19 -39.37 -3.88
CA SER A 72 17.54 -39.92 -4.02
C SER A 72 18.56 -38.80 -4.35
N TRP A 73 19.82 -39.03 -4.00
CA TRP A 73 20.88 -38.05 -4.14
C TRP A 73 22.14 -38.63 -4.77
N THR A 74 22.78 -37.83 -5.62
CA THR A 74 24.09 -38.10 -6.20
C THR A 74 25.05 -36.98 -5.80
N ILE A 75 26.28 -37.32 -5.40
CA ILE A 75 27.34 -36.37 -5.14
C ILE A 75 27.95 -35.95 -6.49
N ILE A 76 27.98 -34.64 -6.74
CA ILE A 76 28.46 -34.03 -7.98
C ILE A 76 29.70 -33.13 -7.79
N SER A 77 30.38 -33.25 -6.66
CA SER A 77 31.63 -32.51 -6.39
C SER A 77 32.58 -33.31 -5.52
N GLY A 78 33.84 -32.92 -5.50
CA GLY A 78 34.73 -33.21 -4.38
C GLY A 78 34.38 -32.38 -3.14
N ASP A 79 35.20 -32.44 -2.09
CA ASP A 79 35.13 -31.51 -0.96
C ASP A 79 35.50 -30.11 -1.46
N LEU A 80 34.52 -29.17 -1.46
CA LEU A 80 34.70 -27.79 -1.94
C LEU A 80 35.07 -26.81 -0.83
N THR A 81 35.52 -27.32 0.31
CA THR A 81 35.93 -26.54 1.48
C THR A 81 37.45 -26.59 1.65
N THR A 82 37.98 -25.88 2.65
CA THR A 82 39.39 -26.02 3.02
C THR A 82 39.69 -27.36 3.68
N ASN A 83 38.66 -28.03 4.20
CA ASN A 83 38.77 -29.25 5.00
C ASN A 83 39.75 -29.13 6.18
N ASP A 84 39.87 -27.95 6.78
CA ASP A 84 40.74 -27.64 7.90
C ASP A 84 40.37 -28.48 9.15
N LYS A 85 41.23 -29.42 9.51
CA LYS A 85 40.97 -30.38 10.61
C LYS A 85 40.97 -29.70 11.98
N GLU A 86 41.71 -28.60 12.15
CA GLU A 86 41.70 -27.85 13.42
C GLU A 86 40.34 -27.15 13.64
N LYS A 87 39.80 -26.59 12.58
CA LYS A 87 38.47 -25.95 12.64
C LYS A 87 37.31 -26.93 12.73
N GLN A 88 37.53 -28.23 12.53
CA GLN A 88 36.54 -29.31 12.71
C GLN A 88 36.48 -29.85 14.12
N LYS A 89 37.26 -29.32 15.06
CA LYS A 89 37.31 -29.77 16.47
C LYS A 89 36.28 -29.04 17.35
N GLN A 90 35.09 -28.73 16.84
CA GLN A 90 34.06 -28.00 17.62
C GLN A 90 33.64 -28.74 18.90
N GLY A 91 33.60 -30.06 18.86
CA GLY A 91 33.28 -30.87 20.05
C GLY A 91 34.29 -30.70 21.20
N GLU A 92 35.50 -30.25 20.90
CA GLU A 92 36.56 -30.03 21.88
C GLU A 92 36.70 -28.57 22.27
N SER A 93 36.41 -27.65 21.32
CA SER A 93 36.59 -26.21 21.50
C SER A 93 35.37 -25.48 22.09
N GLY A 94 34.20 -26.13 22.11
CA GLY A 94 32.95 -25.49 22.52
C GLY A 94 32.38 -24.48 21.54
N GLY A 95 32.94 -24.39 20.32
CA GLY A 95 32.51 -23.42 19.33
C GLY A 95 32.79 -21.96 19.74
N LEU A 96 31.85 -21.07 19.57
CA LEU A 96 31.95 -19.66 20.00
C LEU A 96 31.74 -19.47 21.50
N THR A 97 31.14 -20.44 22.18
CA THR A 97 30.87 -20.49 23.62
C THR A 97 31.10 -21.91 24.13
N MET A 98 31.10 -22.10 25.45
CA MET A 98 31.17 -23.44 26.06
C MET A 98 29.91 -24.26 25.78
N ASP A 99 28.84 -23.68 25.27
CA ASP A 99 27.57 -24.31 24.96
C ASP A 99 27.57 -24.81 23.50
N ALA A 100 28.19 -25.91 23.21
CA ALA A 100 28.15 -26.54 21.90
C ALA A 100 26.76 -27.13 21.61
N THR A 101 26.13 -26.70 20.52
CA THR A 101 24.81 -27.21 20.07
C THR A 101 24.93 -28.39 19.11
N GLY A 102 26.16 -28.72 18.66
CA GLY A 102 26.44 -29.74 17.66
C GLY A 102 26.08 -29.30 16.20
N ALA A 103 25.54 -28.11 16.00
CA ALA A 103 25.21 -27.56 14.68
C ALA A 103 26.27 -26.57 14.15
N GLU A 104 27.30 -26.28 14.93
CA GLU A 104 28.34 -25.31 14.64
C GLU A 104 29.52 -25.94 13.87
N ASN A 105 29.21 -26.83 12.93
CA ASN A 105 30.25 -27.43 12.09
C ASN A 105 30.85 -26.39 11.14
N HIS A 106 32.15 -26.46 10.98
CA HIS A 106 32.91 -25.63 10.05
C HIS A 106 33.37 -26.44 8.84
N THR A 107 33.84 -25.76 7.79
CA THR A 107 34.18 -26.36 6.48
C THR A 107 32.98 -27.01 5.84
N THR A 108 31.96 -26.19 5.59
CA THR A 108 30.65 -26.59 5.04
C THR A 108 30.21 -25.63 3.93
N ILE A 109 29.42 -26.13 2.99
CA ILE A 109 28.83 -25.31 1.93
C ILE A 109 27.58 -24.61 2.46
N LEU A 110 27.57 -23.27 2.42
CA LEU A 110 26.47 -22.43 2.84
C LEU A 110 25.58 -21.99 1.68
N VAL A 111 26.14 -21.94 0.46
CA VAL A 111 25.47 -21.43 -0.74
C VAL A 111 25.65 -22.40 -1.89
N ILE A 112 24.55 -22.72 -2.56
CA ILE A 112 24.53 -23.30 -3.90
C ILE A 112 23.54 -22.46 -4.70
N GLU A 113 24.04 -21.81 -5.77
CA GLU A 113 23.20 -20.93 -6.59
C GLU A 113 23.28 -21.37 -8.05
N PRO A 114 22.21 -21.99 -8.59
CA PRO A 114 22.11 -22.30 -10.00
C PRO A 114 21.84 -21.04 -10.83
N SER A 115 22.39 -20.98 -12.04
CA SER A 115 22.11 -19.91 -12.98
C SER A 115 20.69 -20.06 -13.55
N GLU A 116 19.94 -18.95 -13.60
CA GLU A 116 18.63 -18.91 -14.25
C GLU A 116 18.71 -18.79 -15.79
N VAL A 117 19.89 -18.47 -16.33
CA VAL A 117 20.11 -18.20 -17.77
C VAL A 117 21.08 -19.15 -18.45
N GLU A 118 21.72 -20.04 -17.69
CA GLU A 118 22.67 -21.02 -18.21
C GLU A 118 22.50 -22.36 -17.50
N GLN A 119 21.90 -23.32 -18.20
CA GLN A 119 21.65 -24.65 -17.66
C GLN A 119 22.96 -25.35 -17.26
N ASN A 120 22.97 -26.11 -16.16
CA ASN A 120 24.11 -26.81 -15.59
C ASN A 120 25.24 -25.92 -15.07
N MET A 121 25.02 -24.62 -14.95
CA MET A 121 25.95 -23.68 -14.31
C MET A 121 25.54 -23.45 -12.85
N LEU A 122 26.48 -23.71 -11.92
CA LEU A 122 26.27 -23.57 -10.47
C LEU A 122 27.42 -22.82 -9.83
N TRP A 123 27.08 -22.02 -8.82
CA TRP A 123 28.01 -21.45 -7.84
C TRP A 123 27.91 -22.20 -6.53
N ALA A 124 29.04 -22.37 -5.82
CA ALA A 124 29.07 -22.85 -4.44
C ALA A 124 29.94 -21.95 -3.57
N GLY A 125 29.46 -21.65 -2.36
CA GLY A 125 30.16 -20.83 -1.36
C GLY A 125 30.17 -21.50 -0.01
N SER A 126 31.29 -21.40 0.74
CA SER A 126 31.48 -22.08 2.02
C SER A 126 31.68 -21.11 3.21
N ASP A 127 31.56 -21.61 4.41
CA ASP A 127 31.79 -20.90 5.67
C ASP A 127 33.27 -20.60 5.95
N ASP A 128 34.18 -21.18 5.19
CA ASP A 128 35.62 -21.02 5.30
C ASP A 128 36.23 -20.24 4.11
N GLY A 129 35.38 -19.55 3.34
CA GLY A 129 35.77 -18.57 2.33
C GLY A 129 36.07 -19.14 0.96
N ARG A 130 35.69 -20.38 0.66
CA ARG A 130 35.82 -20.95 -0.67
C ARG A 130 34.65 -20.57 -1.56
N VAL A 131 34.96 -20.23 -2.80
CA VAL A 131 33.99 -19.96 -3.88
C VAL A 131 34.35 -20.80 -5.08
N HIS A 132 33.44 -21.61 -5.51
CA HIS A 132 33.61 -22.49 -6.68
C HIS A 132 32.52 -22.27 -7.72
N VAL A 133 32.86 -22.50 -8.98
CA VAL A 133 31.94 -22.45 -10.10
C VAL A 133 32.06 -23.69 -10.96
N THR A 134 30.93 -24.25 -11.42
CA THR A 134 30.86 -25.28 -12.46
C THR A 134 30.01 -24.79 -13.63
N LYS A 135 30.38 -25.16 -14.84
CA LYS A 135 29.61 -24.88 -16.10
C LYS A 135 29.02 -26.12 -16.71
N ASN A 136 29.23 -27.27 -16.11
CA ASN A 136 28.91 -28.60 -16.72
C ASN A 136 28.24 -29.54 -15.71
N GLY A 137 27.42 -28.99 -14.83
CA GLY A 137 26.59 -29.76 -13.89
C GLY A 137 27.37 -30.48 -12.80
N GLY A 138 28.56 -30.01 -12.46
CA GLY A 138 29.39 -30.57 -11.41
C GLY A 138 30.48 -31.52 -11.90
N SER A 139 30.61 -31.77 -13.23
CA SER A 139 31.67 -32.63 -13.77
C SER A 139 33.06 -32.04 -13.47
N ASN A 140 33.19 -30.72 -13.50
CA ASN A 140 34.38 -29.99 -13.09
C ASN A 140 34.02 -28.75 -12.28
N TRP A 141 34.78 -28.47 -11.24
CA TRP A 141 34.65 -27.27 -10.39
C TRP A 141 35.95 -26.46 -10.45
N THR A 142 35.81 -25.13 -10.62
CA THR A 142 36.92 -24.17 -10.60
C THR A 142 36.86 -23.37 -9.32
N ASP A 143 37.93 -23.37 -8.52
CA ASP A 143 38.10 -22.51 -7.36
C ASP A 143 38.43 -21.10 -7.83
N VAL A 144 37.58 -20.11 -7.46
CA VAL A 144 37.74 -18.70 -7.81
C VAL A 144 37.93 -17.82 -6.57
N SER A 145 38.15 -18.42 -5.41
CA SER A 145 38.22 -17.74 -4.10
C SER A 145 39.33 -16.67 -4.06
N ASN A 146 40.48 -16.96 -4.66
CA ASN A 146 41.63 -16.05 -4.65
C ASN A 146 41.47 -14.85 -5.59
N ASN A 147 40.43 -14.83 -6.43
CA ASN A 147 40.18 -13.73 -7.37
C ASN A 147 39.38 -12.58 -6.74
N ILE A 148 38.94 -12.71 -5.46
CA ILE A 148 38.12 -11.73 -4.77
C ILE A 148 39.04 -10.72 -4.06
N PRO A 149 39.14 -9.48 -4.56
CA PRO A 149 40.12 -8.52 -4.04
C PRO A 149 39.74 -8.03 -2.65
N GLY A 150 40.72 -8.04 -1.73
CA GLY A 150 40.55 -7.47 -0.38
C GLY A 150 39.61 -8.22 0.55
N LEU A 151 39.12 -9.40 0.16
CA LEU A 151 38.37 -10.26 1.06
C LEU A 151 39.32 -11.03 1.97
N PRO A 152 39.22 -10.92 3.32
CA PRO A 152 40.08 -11.67 4.24
C PRO A 152 39.88 -13.18 4.06
N GLN A 153 40.97 -13.93 4.02
CA GLN A 153 40.92 -15.39 3.90
C GLN A 153 40.06 -16.00 5.01
N GLY A 154 39.20 -16.95 4.67
CA GLY A 154 38.30 -17.60 5.61
C GLY A 154 37.06 -16.76 6.01
N SER A 155 36.77 -15.67 5.30
CA SER A 155 35.50 -14.97 5.46
C SER A 155 34.32 -15.83 5.01
N TRP A 156 33.21 -15.79 5.73
CA TRP A 156 32.00 -16.55 5.36
C TRP A 156 31.40 -16.03 4.07
N ILE A 157 31.15 -16.92 3.13
CA ILE A 157 30.38 -16.61 1.93
C ILE A 157 28.91 -16.79 2.29
N ALA A 158 28.27 -15.66 2.63
CA ALA A 158 26.90 -15.67 3.15
C ALA A 158 25.85 -15.86 2.04
N GLN A 159 26.13 -15.33 0.84
CA GLN A 159 25.21 -15.44 -0.29
C GLN A 159 25.97 -15.29 -1.62
N ILE A 160 25.52 -16.01 -2.64
CA ILE A 160 25.82 -15.75 -4.04
C ILE A 160 24.48 -15.68 -4.77
N LYS A 161 24.31 -14.69 -5.64
CA LYS A 161 23.14 -14.52 -6.51
C LYS A 161 23.59 -14.44 -7.95
N ALA A 162 23.30 -15.49 -8.73
CA ALA A 162 23.51 -15.46 -10.16
C ALA A 162 22.61 -14.43 -10.84
N SER A 163 23.11 -13.76 -11.86
CA SER A 163 22.29 -12.85 -12.66
C SER A 163 21.18 -13.61 -13.41
N ASN A 164 19.99 -13.05 -13.41
CA ASN A 164 18.88 -13.56 -14.21
C ASN A 164 18.88 -13.02 -15.66
N LYS A 165 19.92 -12.31 -16.07
CA LYS A 165 20.06 -11.70 -17.41
C LYS A 165 21.31 -12.12 -18.13
N ASN A 166 22.45 -12.21 -17.43
CA ASN A 166 23.75 -12.37 -18.05
C ASN A 166 24.43 -13.64 -17.55
N LYS A 167 24.96 -14.42 -18.49
CA LYS A 167 25.77 -15.60 -18.19
C LYS A 167 27.07 -15.19 -17.47
N GLY A 168 27.45 -15.97 -16.50
CA GLY A 168 28.70 -15.75 -15.75
C GLY A 168 28.71 -14.52 -14.84
N GLU A 169 27.62 -13.75 -14.77
CA GLU A 169 27.48 -12.64 -13.85
C GLU A 169 26.85 -13.10 -12.53
N ALA A 170 27.43 -12.66 -11.42
CA ALA A 170 26.90 -12.93 -10.07
C ALA A 170 27.25 -11.82 -9.08
N LEU A 171 26.41 -11.70 -8.05
CA LEU A 171 26.67 -10.91 -6.83
C LEU A 171 27.11 -11.86 -5.73
N LEU A 172 28.04 -11.44 -4.91
CA LEU A 172 28.54 -12.20 -3.77
C LEU A 172 28.53 -11.34 -2.51
N ILE A 173 28.03 -11.92 -1.43
CA ILE A 173 28.08 -11.36 -0.08
C ILE A 173 28.97 -12.22 0.79
N ALA A 174 29.93 -11.56 1.44
CA ALA A 174 30.75 -12.17 2.47
C ALA A 174 30.73 -11.36 3.76
N ASN A 175 31.03 -12.00 4.88
CA ASN A 175 31.20 -11.29 6.15
C ASN A 175 32.25 -12.00 7.04
N ASP A 176 32.77 -11.22 7.98
CA ASP A 176 33.87 -11.65 8.84
C ASP A 176 33.66 -11.21 10.30
N TYR A 177 32.41 -10.90 10.67
CA TYR A 177 32.07 -10.37 12.00
C TYR A 177 32.47 -11.32 13.16
N ARG A 178 32.56 -12.62 12.90
CA ARG A 178 33.01 -13.62 13.87
C ARG A 178 34.45 -13.43 14.30
N ARG A 179 35.24 -12.72 13.48
CA ARG A 179 36.64 -12.28 13.79
C ARG A 179 36.70 -10.80 14.12
N PHE A 180 35.59 -10.19 14.56
CA PHE A 180 35.47 -8.77 14.91
C PHE A 180 35.74 -7.80 13.75
N ASN A 181 35.60 -8.27 12.51
CA ASN A 181 35.71 -7.46 11.33
C ASN A 181 34.29 -7.15 10.79
N TYR A 182 33.85 -5.92 10.95
CA TYR A 182 32.50 -5.47 10.58
C TYR A 182 32.47 -4.75 9.23
N THR A 183 33.55 -4.80 8.48
CA THR A 183 33.66 -4.24 7.13
C THR A 183 32.60 -4.87 6.20
N PRO A 184 31.82 -4.07 5.41
CA PRO A 184 30.89 -4.61 4.43
C PRO A 184 31.63 -5.19 3.23
N TYR A 185 31.28 -6.40 2.84
CA TYR A 185 31.81 -7.09 1.69
C TYR A 185 30.70 -7.51 0.73
N ALA A 186 30.58 -6.81 -0.40
CA ALA A 186 29.72 -7.18 -1.51
C ALA A 186 30.47 -6.99 -2.82
N TYR A 187 30.40 -7.99 -3.68
CA TYR A 187 31.15 -8.03 -4.92
C TYR A 187 30.27 -8.40 -6.10
N ARG A 188 30.70 -7.99 -7.30
CA ARG A 188 30.12 -8.38 -8.58
C ARG A 188 31.19 -8.99 -9.47
N THR A 189 30.89 -10.11 -10.10
CA THR A 189 31.63 -10.68 -11.22
C THR A 189 30.80 -10.64 -12.50
N LYS A 190 31.45 -10.59 -13.66
CA LYS A 190 30.82 -10.69 -14.98
C LYS A 190 31.44 -11.78 -15.88
N ASP A 191 32.38 -12.55 -15.34
CA ASP A 191 33.24 -13.46 -16.06
C ASP A 191 33.45 -14.80 -15.35
N TYR A 192 32.36 -15.34 -14.74
CA TYR A 192 32.40 -16.61 -14.00
C TYR A 192 33.37 -16.61 -12.82
N GLY A 193 33.61 -15.46 -12.20
CA GLY A 193 34.50 -15.33 -11.06
C GLY A 193 35.98 -15.22 -11.41
N ALA A 194 36.34 -15.09 -12.70
CA ALA A 194 37.72 -14.82 -13.09
C ALA A 194 38.22 -13.46 -12.55
N SER A 195 37.29 -12.49 -12.43
CA SER A 195 37.56 -11.23 -11.74
C SER A 195 36.32 -10.78 -10.93
N TRP A 196 36.57 -10.01 -9.87
CA TRP A 196 35.54 -9.45 -9.02
C TRP A 196 35.77 -7.98 -8.76
N SER A 197 34.71 -7.18 -8.72
CA SER A 197 34.75 -5.77 -8.30
C SER A 197 33.92 -5.61 -7.02
N ARG A 198 34.46 -4.92 -6.03
CA ARG A 198 33.76 -4.56 -4.80
C ARG A 198 32.77 -3.45 -5.12
N ILE A 199 31.50 -3.63 -4.71
CA ILE A 199 30.38 -2.71 -4.99
C ILE A 199 29.84 -2.02 -3.72
N VAL A 200 30.54 -2.12 -2.60
CA VAL A 200 30.17 -1.51 -1.33
C VAL A 200 31.40 -1.07 -0.59
N ASP A 201 31.34 0.03 0.12
CA ASP A 201 32.40 0.52 1.00
C ASP A 201 31.86 1.02 2.35
N GLU A 202 32.80 1.33 3.25
CA GLU A 202 32.50 1.80 4.61
C GLU A 202 32.03 3.27 4.66
N ASN A 203 32.06 4.03 3.55
CA ASN A 203 31.54 5.39 3.53
C ASN A 203 30.03 5.40 3.53
N ASP A 204 29.41 4.52 2.74
CA ASP A 204 27.97 4.42 2.58
C ASP A 204 27.36 3.42 3.56
N VAL A 205 27.98 2.24 3.75
CA VAL A 205 27.46 1.13 4.56
C VAL A 205 28.33 0.92 5.81
N LYS A 206 27.74 1.09 6.98
CA LYS A 206 28.47 1.11 8.26
C LYS A 206 28.50 -0.22 9.00
N SER A 207 27.93 -1.28 8.44
CA SER A 207 27.84 -2.60 9.06
C SER A 207 28.09 -3.71 8.06
N TYR A 208 28.41 -4.90 8.55
CA TYR A 208 28.69 -6.05 7.70
C TYR A 208 27.43 -6.51 6.94
N THR A 209 27.67 -7.06 5.75
CA THR A 209 26.67 -7.47 4.80
C THR A 209 26.16 -8.90 5.04
N LEU A 210 24.88 -9.13 4.77
CA LEU A 210 24.21 -10.40 5.02
C LEU A 210 23.48 -10.95 3.79
N SER A 211 22.85 -10.08 3.00
CA SER A 211 22.07 -10.47 1.81
C SER A 211 22.07 -9.37 0.76
N ILE A 212 21.85 -9.74 -0.49
CA ILE A 212 21.69 -8.81 -1.62
C ILE A 212 20.70 -9.37 -2.62
N VAL A 213 19.93 -8.49 -3.25
CA VAL A 213 19.11 -8.82 -4.41
C VAL A 213 19.17 -7.70 -5.44
N GLU A 214 19.38 -8.09 -6.71
CA GLU A 214 19.22 -7.20 -7.86
C GLU A 214 17.79 -7.26 -8.36
N ASP A 215 17.25 -6.10 -8.76
CA ASP A 215 15.93 -6.07 -9.37
C ASP A 215 15.93 -6.77 -10.73
N PRO A 216 15.02 -7.74 -10.96
CA PRO A 216 15.03 -8.54 -12.18
C PRO A 216 14.73 -7.74 -13.46
N ILE A 217 14.20 -6.52 -13.33
CA ILE A 217 13.84 -5.64 -14.45
C ILE A 217 14.88 -4.55 -14.67
N ASN A 218 15.39 -3.94 -13.60
CA ASN A 218 16.34 -2.84 -13.67
C ASN A 218 17.61 -3.14 -12.84
N ALA A 219 18.71 -3.47 -13.49
CA ALA A 219 19.97 -3.83 -12.85
C ALA A 219 20.62 -2.67 -12.04
N ASN A 220 20.18 -1.42 -12.24
CA ASN A 220 20.63 -0.31 -11.41
C ASN A 220 20.04 -0.32 -10.00
N LEU A 221 18.90 -1.03 -9.80
CA LEU A 221 18.22 -1.12 -8.51
C LEU A 221 18.69 -2.36 -7.76
N LEU A 222 19.38 -2.12 -6.65
CA LEU A 222 19.85 -3.17 -5.74
C LEU A 222 19.31 -2.92 -4.33
N PHE A 223 19.07 -3.99 -3.60
CA PHE A 223 18.79 -3.97 -2.18
C PHE A 223 19.82 -4.78 -1.44
N LEU A 224 20.37 -4.23 -0.35
CA LEU A 224 21.41 -4.84 0.46
C LEU A 224 20.95 -4.95 1.91
N GLY A 225 20.94 -6.15 2.44
CA GLY A 225 20.69 -6.43 3.84
C GLY A 225 21.99 -6.45 4.63
N THR A 226 21.98 -5.75 5.76
CA THR A 226 23.09 -5.66 6.69
C THR A 226 22.64 -5.97 8.11
N ASP A 227 23.56 -6.02 9.08
CA ASP A 227 23.20 -6.18 10.48
C ASP A 227 22.44 -4.98 11.05
N ASP A 228 22.64 -3.80 10.50
CA ASP A 228 22.01 -2.57 10.97
C ASP A 228 20.86 -2.08 10.09
N GLY A 229 20.38 -2.89 9.14
CA GLY A 229 19.20 -2.58 8.35
C GLY A 229 19.28 -2.87 6.86
N LEU A 230 18.38 -2.25 6.13
CA LEU A 230 18.26 -2.33 4.68
C LEU A 230 18.90 -1.11 4.02
N TYR A 231 19.66 -1.34 2.97
CA TYR A 231 20.20 -0.31 2.09
C TYR A 231 19.69 -0.49 0.66
N ILE A 232 19.64 0.60 -0.08
CA ILE A 232 19.22 0.63 -1.48
C ILE A 232 20.28 1.35 -2.32
N SER A 233 20.57 0.80 -3.49
CA SER A 233 21.31 1.49 -4.55
C SER A 233 20.39 1.71 -5.76
N LEU A 234 20.54 2.86 -6.41
CA LEU A 234 19.86 3.25 -7.63
C LEU A 234 20.78 3.33 -8.86
N ASP A 235 22.05 2.93 -8.69
CA ASP A 235 23.14 3.08 -9.65
C ASP A 235 24.05 1.83 -9.71
N ALA A 236 23.45 0.64 -9.59
CA ALA A 236 24.11 -0.66 -9.69
C ALA A 236 25.19 -0.92 -8.61
N GLY A 237 25.10 -0.26 -7.47
CA GLY A 237 26.01 -0.44 -6.33
C GLY A 237 27.14 0.60 -6.25
N GLU A 238 27.11 1.67 -7.06
CA GLU A 238 28.09 2.75 -6.93
C GLU A 238 27.89 3.58 -5.65
N LYS A 239 26.60 3.77 -5.23
CA LYS A 239 26.21 4.44 -3.98
C LYS A 239 25.12 3.70 -3.27
N TRP A 240 25.14 3.75 -1.94
CA TRP A 240 24.17 3.11 -1.10
C TRP A 240 23.53 4.10 -0.13
N MET A 241 22.21 3.98 0.03
CA MET A 241 21.42 4.79 0.97
C MET A 241 20.71 3.85 1.94
N LYS A 242 20.81 4.14 3.24
CA LYS A 242 20.08 3.39 4.26
C LYS A 242 18.58 3.69 4.15
N TRP A 243 17.77 2.63 4.08
CA TRP A 243 16.32 2.74 4.06
C TRP A 243 15.78 2.84 5.48
N THR A 244 15.25 4.02 5.84
CA THR A 244 14.71 4.28 7.18
C THR A 244 13.19 4.56 7.17
N ALA A 245 12.58 4.70 5.99
CA ALA A 245 11.17 5.01 5.85
C ALA A 245 10.29 3.80 6.20
N GLY A 246 9.75 3.78 7.42
CA GLY A 246 8.85 2.72 7.89
C GLY A 246 9.51 1.36 8.13
N PHE A 247 10.84 1.26 8.03
CA PHE A 247 11.60 0.05 8.30
C PHE A 247 12.57 0.27 9.48
N PRO A 248 12.63 -0.64 10.45
CA PRO A 248 13.46 -0.48 11.64
C PRO A 248 14.94 -0.76 11.36
N THR A 249 15.82 -0.28 12.25
CA THR A 249 17.20 -0.75 12.33
C THR A 249 17.19 -2.17 12.91
N VAL A 250 17.40 -3.14 12.04
CA VAL A 250 17.35 -4.58 12.39
C VAL A 250 18.19 -5.38 11.41
N SER A 251 18.82 -6.45 11.88
CA SER A 251 19.58 -7.37 11.04
C SER A 251 18.72 -7.95 9.94
N THR A 252 19.06 -7.65 8.68
CA THR A 252 18.32 -8.02 7.46
C THR A 252 19.00 -9.22 6.82
N LYS A 253 18.42 -10.40 7.02
CA LYS A 253 19.06 -11.69 6.71
C LYS A 253 18.80 -12.20 5.31
N ASP A 254 17.64 -11.88 4.74
CA ASP A 254 17.27 -12.36 3.41
C ASP A 254 16.37 -11.38 2.68
N LEU A 255 16.48 -11.35 1.35
CA LEU A 255 15.79 -10.44 0.46
C LEU A 255 15.30 -11.18 -0.78
N VAL A 256 14.01 -11.10 -1.06
CA VAL A 256 13.40 -11.69 -2.26
C VAL A 256 12.43 -10.71 -2.90
N ILE A 257 12.52 -10.55 -4.22
CA ILE A 257 11.56 -9.76 -5.00
C ILE A 257 10.51 -10.73 -5.58
N GLN A 258 9.25 -10.52 -5.18
CA GLN A 258 8.12 -11.25 -5.73
C GLN A 258 7.77 -10.67 -7.12
N PRO A 259 7.91 -11.44 -8.22
CA PRO A 259 7.90 -10.85 -9.57
C PRO A 259 6.52 -10.40 -10.06
N ARG A 260 5.43 -11.03 -9.60
CA ARG A 260 4.06 -10.70 -10.04
C ARG A 260 3.55 -9.39 -9.46
N GLU A 261 3.72 -9.20 -8.14
CA GLU A 261 3.26 -8.02 -7.42
C GLU A 261 4.32 -6.92 -7.36
N HIS A 262 5.58 -7.26 -7.69
CA HIS A 262 6.73 -6.37 -7.57
C HIS A 262 6.98 -5.92 -6.13
N ASP A 263 6.75 -6.80 -5.18
CA ASP A 263 6.96 -6.55 -3.76
C ASP A 263 8.34 -7.04 -3.34
N LEU A 264 9.04 -6.27 -2.49
CA LEU A 264 10.27 -6.73 -1.84
C LEU A 264 9.90 -7.35 -0.50
N VAL A 265 10.17 -8.65 -0.34
CA VAL A 265 10.02 -9.39 0.90
C VAL A 265 11.36 -9.39 1.63
N ILE A 266 11.33 -9.04 2.91
CA ILE A 266 12.51 -8.79 3.73
C ILE A 266 12.46 -9.67 4.96
N GLY A 267 13.39 -10.63 5.07
CA GLY A 267 13.57 -11.50 6.23
C GLY A 267 14.50 -10.84 7.25
N THR A 268 14.05 -10.68 8.49
CA THR A 268 14.84 -10.04 9.54
C THR A 268 15.14 -11.00 10.71
N PHE A 269 16.21 -10.73 11.42
CA PHE A 269 16.48 -11.44 12.66
C PHE A 269 15.91 -10.66 13.85
N GLY A 270 14.83 -11.19 14.43
CA GLY A 270 14.21 -10.64 15.63
C GLY A 270 13.02 -9.70 15.40
N ARG A 271 12.67 -9.38 14.13
CA ARG A 271 11.53 -8.49 13.78
C ARG A 271 10.62 -9.07 12.70
N ALA A 272 10.59 -10.40 12.57
CA ALA A 272 9.78 -11.14 11.59
C ALA A 272 10.06 -10.73 10.12
N ALA A 273 9.12 -10.99 9.24
CA ALA A 273 9.20 -10.61 7.83
C ALA A 273 8.48 -9.28 7.57
N TRP A 274 9.03 -8.52 6.63
CA TRP A 274 8.49 -7.24 6.16
C TRP A 274 8.23 -7.31 4.67
N VAL A 275 7.29 -6.51 4.19
CA VAL A 275 6.99 -6.38 2.77
C VAL A 275 6.98 -4.90 2.39
N LEU A 276 7.82 -4.55 1.42
CA LEU A 276 7.75 -3.26 0.75
C LEU A 276 6.91 -3.45 -0.52
N ASP A 277 5.65 -3.04 -0.46
CA ASP A 277 4.73 -3.14 -1.57
C ASP A 277 5.18 -2.29 -2.76
N ASP A 278 5.18 -2.86 -3.95
CA ASP A 278 5.37 -2.21 -5.24
C ASP A 278 6.64 -1.35 -5.35
N ILE A 279 7.75 -1.98 -5.74
CA ILE A 279 9.05 -1.33 -5.95
C ILE A 279 9.18 -0.63 -7.33
N ARG A 280 8.15 -0.65 -8.19
CA ARG A 280 8.22 0.00 -9.52
C ARG A 280 8.54 1.49 -9.47
N PRO A 281 8.08 2.28 -8.48
CA PRO A 281 8.55 3.64 -8.30
C PRO A 281 10.06 3.74 -8.11
N LEU A 282 10.69 2.81 -7.39
CA LEU A 282 12.13 2.77 -7.20
C LEU A 282 12.88 2.43 -8.50
N ARG A 283 12.33 1.53 -9.33
CA ARG A 283 12.85 1.27 -10.69
C ARG A 283 12.89 2.53 -11.55
N ALA A 284 11.83 3.36 -11.46
CA ALA A 284 11.76 4.61 -12.18
C ALA A 284 12.78 5.64 -11.66
N LEU A 285 13.07 5.65 -10.35
CA LEU A 285 14.13 6.48 -9.77
C LEU A 285 15.51 6.02 -10.24
N ALA A 286 15.77 4.72 -10.29
CA ALA A 286 17.04 4.14 -10.75
C ALA A 286 17.33 4.42 -12.24
N ASN A 287 16.34 4.84 -13.02
CA ASN A 287 16.53 5.33 -14.40
C ASN A 287 16.94 6.82 -14.49
N GLY A 288 17.10 7.52 -13.34
CA GLY A 288 17.69 8.85 -13.23
C GLY A 288 16.79 10.04 -13.59
N ASN A 289 15.72 9.85 -14.37
CA ASN A 289 14.92 10.96 -14.91
C ASN A 289 13.89 11.56 -13.94
N VAL A 290 13.53 10.86 -12.87
CA VAL A 290 12.44 11.25 -11.96
C VAL A 290 12.91 12.25 -10.90
N LEU A 291 14.13 12.12 -10.41
CA LEU A 291 14.69 12.96 -9.34
C LEU A 291 14.71 14.45 -9.69
N ASN A 292 14.78 14.78 -10.98
CA ASN A 292 14.77 16.16 -11.49
C ASN A 292 13.36 16.73 -11.69
N LYS A 293 12.31 15.92 -11.51
CA LYS A 293 10.92 16.36 -11.68
C LYS A 293 10.35 16.90 -10.37
N LYS A 294 9.48 17.89 -10.47
CA LYS A 294 8.73 18.39 -9.30
C LYS A 294 7.55 17.49 -8.93
N LEU A 295 6.97 16.82 -9.92
CA LEU A 295 5.89 15.86 -9.76
C LEU A 295 6.04 14.72 -10.77
N GLN A 296 5.91 13.48 -10.31
CA GLN A 296 5.78 12.30 -11.16
C GLN A 296 4.71 11.38 -10.59
N LEU A 297 3.69 11.10 -11.38
CA LEU A 297 2.73 10.03 -11.10
C LEU A 297 3.26 8.74 -11.72
N PHE A 298 3.40 7.69 -10.92
CA PHE A 298 3.82 6.37 -11.42
C PHE A 298 2.60 5.58 -11.92
N THR A 299 2.83 4.63 -12.82
CA THR A 299 1.80 3.68 -13.23
C THR A 299 1.47 2.76 -12.06
N PRO A 300 0.23 2.79 -11.56
CA PRO A 300 -0.17 1.96 -10.43
C PRO A 300 -0.23 0.46 -10.79
N PRO A 301 -0.19 -0.43 -9.78
CA PRO A 301 -0.56 -1.83 -9.98
C PRO A 301 -2.02 -1.96 -10.43
N THR A 302 -2.35 -3.10 -11.04
CA THR A 302 -3.75 -3.49 -11.26
C THR A 302 -4.47 -3.46 -9.91
N ALA A 303 -5.59 -2.75 -9.86
CA ALA A 303 -6.40 -2.63 -8.65
C ALA A 303 -7.55 -3.64 -8.70
N TYR A 304 -7.62 -4.51 -7.71
CA TYR A 304 -8.68 -5.51 -7.60
C TYR A 304 -9.80 -5.04 -6.68
N GLN A 305 -11.05 -5.18 -7.13
CA GLN A 305 -12.25 -4.96 -6.31
C GLN A 305 -12.47 -6.17 -5.39
N ALA A 306 -11.49 -6.45 -4.55
CA ALA A 306 -11.43 -7.62 -3.70
C ALA A 306 -11.56 -7.27 -2.21
N ALA A 307 -12.13 -8.20 -1.44
CA ALA A 307 -12.10 -8.14 0.01
C ALA A 307 -10.85 -8.86 0.54
N TYR A 308 -9.97 -8.11 1.20
CA TYR A 308 -8.74 -8.64 1.83
C TYR A 308 -9.02 -9.05 3.29
N GLN A 309 -10.08 -9.81 3.50
CA GLN A 309 -10.39 -10.34 4.82
C GLN A 309 -10.06 -11.83 4.86
N GLN A 310 -9.66 -12.29 6.04
CA GLN A 310 -9.51 -13.72 6.28
C GLN A 310 -10.87 -14.41 6.02
N PRO A 311 -10.94 -15.40 5.12
CA PRO A 311 -12.21 -16.01 4.71
C PRO A 311 -12.86 -16.82 5.82
N THR A 312 -12.06 -17.40 6.72
CA THR A 312 -12.52 -18.26 7.82
C THR A 312 -11.84 -17.89 9.12
N GLY A 313 -12.46 -18.27 10.23
CA GLY A 313 -11.89 -18.14 11.56
C GLY A 313 -12.31 -16.88 12.31
N SER A 314 -11.76 -16.73 13.49
CA SER A 314 -12.03 -15.61 14.38
C SER A 314 -11.40 -14.32 13.84
N ARG A 315 -12.14 -13.22 13.96
CA ARG A 315 -11.58 -11.87 13.74
C ARG A 315 -10.76 -11.38 14.92
N PHE A 316 -10.74 -12.14 15.98
CA PHE A 316 -9.97 -11.85 17.19
C PHE A 316 -8.70 -12.69 17.15
N GLY A 317 -7.59 -12.05 17.44
CA GLY A 317 -6.29 -12.71 17.47
C GLY A 317 -6.13 -13.75 18.59
N GLY A 318 -7.14 -13.95 19.43
CA GLY A 318 -7.02 -14.79 20.62
C GLY A 318 -5.90 -14.27 21.51
N ASP A 319 -4.96 -15.14 21.85
CA ASP A 319 -3.75 -14.79 22.62
C ASP A 319 -2.61 -14.25 21.74
N ALA A 320 -2.85 -13.99 20.46
CA ALA A 320 -1.82 -13.44 19.57
C ALA A 320 -1.42 -12.03 20.02
N LEU A 321 -0.15 -11.87 20.35
CA LEU A 321 0.42 -10.58 20.79
C LEU A 321 0.68 -9.63 19.61
N PHE A 322 0.77 -10.16 18.39
CA PHE A 322 1.05 -9.41 17.18
C PHE A 322 0.28 -9.96 15.99
N ASN A 323 -0.33 -9.07 15.24
CA ASN A 323 -0.92 -9.35 13.93
C ASN A 323 -0.30 -8.38 12.92
N GLY A 324 0.32 -8.92 11.86
CA GLY A 324 0.81 -8.12 10.75
C GLY A 324 -0.32 -7.37 10.05
N GLU A 325 -0.05 -6.15 9.59
CA GLU A 325 -1.02 -5.37 8.83
C GLU A 325 -1.22 -5.97 7.42
N ASN A 326 -2.48 -6.09 7.01
CA ASN A 326 -2.80 -6.43 5.64
C ASN A 326 -2.53 -5.24 4.70
N LYS A 327 -2.29 -5.53 3.41
CA LYS A 327 -2.27 -4.52 2.35
C LYS A 327 -3.52 -3.66 2.41
N LYS A 328 -3.37 -2.33 2.32
CA LYS A 328 -4.49 -1.40 2.40
C LYS A 328 -5.46 -1.62 1.26
N SER A 329 -6.75 -1.62 1.57
CA SER A 329 -7.81 -1.73 0.56
C SER A 329 -7.80 -0.54 -0.39
N GLY A 330 -8.21 -0.78 -1.64
CA GLY A 330 -8.28 0.22 -2.70
C GLY A 330 -7.09 0.21 -3.64
N ALA A 331 -7.18 1.00 -4.69
CA ALA A 331 -6.14 1.19 -5.67
C ALA A 331 -5.00 2.02 -5.07
N MET A 332 -3.82 1.44 -4.98
CA MET A 332 -2.62 2.09 -4.47
C MET A 332 -1.98 2.92 -5.60
N ILE A 333 -1.91 4.22 -5.43
CA ILE A 333 -1.38 5.16 -6.43
C ILE A 333 -0.16 5.86 -5.84
N SER A 334 1.02 5.53 -6.36
CA SER A 334 2.29 6.11 -5.94
C SER A 334 2.65 7.32 -6.79
N TYR A 335 3.24 8.34 -6.16
CA TYR A 335 3.71 9.54 -6.82
C TYR A 335 4.96 10.09 -6.13
N TYR A 336 5.80 10.77 -6.90
CA TYR A 336 6.98 11.48 -6.41
C TYR A 336 6.71 12.98 -6.41
N ILE A 337 7.14 13.66 -5.35
CA ILE A 337 7.19 15.12 -5.30
C ILE A 337 8.58 15.59 -4.88
N ASN A 338 8.97 16.72 -5.48
CA ASN A 338 10.11 17.51 -5.07
C ASN A 338 9.63 18.95 -4.85
N ARG A 339 9.56 19.37 -3.59
CA ARG A 339 9.17 20.74 -3.24
C ARG A 339 10.31 21.69 -3.56
N ILE A 340 9.96 22.81 -4.13
CA ILE A 340 10.91 23.91 -4.24
C ILE A 340 11.12 24.45 -2.83
N ASP A 341 12.36 24.53 -2.39
CA ASP A 341 12.70 25.23 -1.14
C ASP A 341 12.23 26.68 -1.24
N THR A 342 11.18 27.02 -0.53
CA THR A 342 10.66 28.38 -0.38
C THR A 342 11.52 29.19 0.60
N THR A 343 12.85 29.10 0.48
CA THR A 343 13.75 29.99 1.21
C THR A 343 13.53 31.47 0.85
N GLU A 344 12.97 31.76 -0.31
CA GLU A 344 12.57 33.12 -0.70
C GLU A 344 11.28 33.60 0.01
N GLU A 345 10.33 32.71 0.32
CA GLU A 345 9.10 33.14 1.05
C GLU A 345 9.37 33.57 2.49
N LYS A 346 10.36 33.00 3.18
CA LYS A 346 10.75 33.44 4.53
C LYS A 346 11.37 34.82 4.56
N LYS A 347 12.04 35.26 3.50
CA LYS A 347 12.56 36.65 3.42
C LYS A 347 11.44 37.67 3.24
N VAL A 348 10.40 37.36 2.47
CA VAL A 348 9.26 38.28 2.24
C VAL A 348 8.38 38.40 3.49
N GLU A 349 8.18 37.32 4.25
CA GLU A 349 7.37 37.33 5.47
C GLU A 349 8.06 38.04 6.64
N ASN A 350 9.38 37.98 6.72
CA ASN A 350 10.16 38.74 7.72
C ASN A 350 10.24 40.23 7.38
N ASP A 351 10.29 40.63 6.12
CA ASP A 351 10.26 42.02 5.72
C ASP A 351 8.89 42.69 5.94
N THR A 352 7.79 41.92 5.85
CA THR A 352 6.44 42.41 6.15
C THR A 352 6.19 42.56 7.66
N LYS A 353 6.82 41.73 8.51
CA LYS A 353 6.71 41.86 9.99
C LYS A 353 7.57 42.98 10.57
N SER A 354 8.67 43.35 9.92
CA SER A 354 9.54 44.45 10.36
C SER A 354 8.96 45.86 10.03
N LYS A 355 8.08 45.96 9.04
CA LYS A 355 7.46 47.22 8.60
C LYS A 355 6.21 47.65 9.41
N LYS A 356 5.68 46.81 10.32
CA LYS A 356 4.51 47.12 11.15
C LYS A 356 4.82 47.93 12.42
N LYS A 357 6.04 48.38 12.61
CA LYS A 357 6.46 49.16 13.82
C LYS A 357 7.13 50.50 13.47
N ARG A 358 6.62 51.30 12.52
CA ARG A 358 6.98 52.72 12.41
C ARG A 358 5.88 53.59 11.79
N LYS A 359 5.30 54.43 12.69
CA LYS A 359 4.70 55.77 12.53
C LYS A 359 3.70 56.08 11.41
N ARG A 360 2.46 56.40 11.89
CA ARG A 360 1.50 57.28 11.25
C ARG A 360 2.16 58.58 10.77
N THR A 361 2.12 58.83 9.47
CA THR A 361 2.02 60.17 8.90
C THR A 361 1.18 60.09 7.62
N LYS A 362 0.14 60.91 7.55
CA LYS A 362 -0.73 61.09 6.42
C LYS A 362 0.08 61.53 5.21
N LYS A 363 -0.07 60.87 4.06
CA LYS A 363 0.08 61.46 2.73
C LYS A 363 -0.95 60.82 1.81
N THR A 364 -1.69 61.68 1.16
CA THR A 364 -2.63 61.45 0.06
C THR A 364 -2.01 60.59 -1.02
N ALA A 365 -2.70 59.50 -1.42
CA ALA A 365 -2.29 58.64 -2.51
C ALA A 365 -3.11 58.94 -3.75
N THR A 366 -2.44 59.21 -4.84
CA THR A 366 -2.93 59.25 -6.22
C THR A 366 -3.19 57.82 -6.71
N PRO A 367 -4.20 57.58 -7.57
CA PRO A 367 -4.55 56.25 -8.05
C PRO A 367 -3.76 55.95 -9.31
N GLU A 368 -2.71 55.14 -9.17
CA GLU A 368 -2.14 54.40 -10.31
C GLU A 368 -1.15 53.36 -9.76
N THR A 369 -1.59 52.12 -9.71
CA THR A 369 -0.94 50.90 -10.13
C THR A 369 -1.77 49.72 -9.57
N LEU A 370 -2.71 49.23 -10.35
CA LEU A 370 -3.17 47.85 -10.27
C LEU A 370 -1.98 46.95 -10.63
N LYS A 371 -1.17 46.60 -9.63
CA LYS A 371 -0.27 45.46 -9.76
C LYS A 371 -1.15 44.24 -9.76
N GLU A 372 -1.17 43.52 -10.90
CA GLU A 372 -1.63 42.14 -10.97
C GLU A 372 -1.05 41.38 -9.76
N ILE A 373 -1.93 40.99 -8.87
CA ILE A 373 -1.59 40.03 -7.83
C ILE A 373 -1.51 38.69 -8.55
N VAL A 374 -0.34 38.37 -9.11
CA VAL A 374 -0.02 37.01 -9.48
C VAL A 374 -0.12 36.22 -8.17
N SER A 375 -1.21 35.50 -8.00
CA SER A 375 -1.35 34.61 -6.84
C SER A 375 -0.23 33.59 -6.90
N ALA A 376 0.71 33.66 -5.94
CA ALA A 376 1.81 32.70 -5.89
C ALA A 376 1.24 31.28 -5.88
N VAL A 377 1.76 30.44 -6.76
CA VAL A 377 1.35 29.05 -6.90
C VAL A 377 1.58 28.35 -5.56
N LYS A 378 0.51 27.79 -4.97
CA LYS A 378 0.61 27.12 -3.67
C LYS A 378 0.84 25.62 -3.85
N TYR A 379 1.94 25.14 -3.32
CA TYR A 379 2.31 23.71 -3.26
C TYR A 379 1.85 23.06 -1.94
N ASP A 380 0.62 23.36 -1.50
CA ASP A 380 0.06 22.94 -0.21
C ASP A 380 -0.84 21.71 -0.27
N SER A 381 -1.27 21.35 -1.48
CA SER A 381 -2.22 20.26 -1.69
C SER A 381 -1.88 19.41 -2.92
N ILE A 382 -2.22 18.13 -2.82
CA ILE A 382 -2.26 17.19 -3.95
C ILE A 382 -3.72 17.00 -4.35
N LYS A 383 -4.01 17.14 -5.64
CA LYS A 383 -5.31 16.82 -6.23
C LYS A 383 -5.12 15.70 -7.26
N LEU A 384 -5.86 14.62 -7.12
CA LEU A 384 -5.93 13.53 -8.09
C LEU A 384 -7.33 13.49 -8.71
N GLU A 385 -7.41 13.62 -10.01
CA GLU A 385 -8.61 13.49 -10.82
C GLU A 385 -8.59 12.14 -11.54
N ILE A 386 -9.73 11.45 -11.54
CA ILE A 386 -9.88 10.10 -12.10
C ILE A 386 -11.00 10.17 -13.14
N PHE A 387 -10.70 9.67 -14.35
CA PHE A 387 -11.59 9.76 -15.49
C PHE A 387 -11.90 8.37 -16.07
N GLU A 388 -13.13 8.19 -16.50
CA GLU A 388 -13.57 7.15 -17.43
C GLU A 388 -13.66 7.75 -18.83
N GLY A 389 -12.71 7.45 -19.70
CA GLY A 389 -12.55 8.19 -20.95
C GLY A 389 -12.29 9.67 -20.68
N SER A 390 -13.21 10.55 -21.13
CA SER A 390 -13.18 12.00 -20.84
C SER A 390 -14.05 12.41 -19.64
N ARG A 391 -14.85 11.50 -19.07
CA ARG A 391 -15.76 11.78 -17.97
C ARG A 391 -15.01 11.78 -16.64
N LEU A 392 -14.94 12.94 -15.97
CA LEU A 392 -14.43 13.03 -14.60
C LEU A 392 -15.38 12.28 -13.65
N ILE A 393 -14.90 11.23 -13.01
CA ILE A 393 -15.68 10.37 -12.11
C ILE A 393 -15.39 10.61 -10.64
N ARG A 394 -14.16 11.04 -10.30
CA ARG A 394 -13.74 11.23 -8.92
C ARG A 394 -12.64 12.27 -8.78
N THR A 395 -12.70 13.07 -7.72
CA THR A 395 -11.60 13.95 -7.30
C THR A 395 -11.20 13.60 -5.87
N LEU A 396 -9.92 13.29 -5.67
CA LEU A 396 -9.32 13.13 -4.35
C LEU A 396 -8.42 14.34 -4.08
N LYS A 397 -8.56 14.93 -2.89
CA LYS A 397 -7.75 16.07 -2.48
C LYS A 397 -7.23 15.84 -1.06
N GLN A 398 -5.93 16.05 -0.88
CA GLN A 398 -5.28 15.98 0.44
C GLN A 398 -4.20 17.05 0.58
N LYS A 399 -3.76 17.30 1.81
CA LYS A 399 -2.58 18.15 2.03
C LYS A 399 -1.36 17.52 1.38
N ALA A 400 -0.52 18.34 0.79
CA ALA A 400 0.75 17.86 0.25
C ALA A 400 1.64 17.35 1.41
N PRO A 401 2.36 16.24 1.19
CA PRO A 401 3.35 15.76 2.15
C PRO A 401 4.39 16.84 2.45
N LYS A 402 4.95 16.83 3.63
CA LYS A 402 5.99 17.81 4.03
C LYS A 402 7.35 17.51 3.43
N GLU A 403 7.64 16.24 3.24
CA GLU A 403 8.93 15.71 2.80
C GLU A 403 8.91 15.44 1.29
N ASN A 404 10.06 15.63 0.64
CA ASN A 404 10.27 15.20 -0.74
C ASN A 404 10.36 13.66 -0.80
N GLY A 405 10.05 13.08 -1.95
CA GLY A 405 10.15 11.65 -2.16
C GLY A 405 8.88 10.99 -2.68
N ILE A 406 8.81 9.68 -2.51
CA ILE A 406 7.67 8.86 -2.95
C ILE A 406 6.60 8.85 -1.87
N HIS A 407 5.37 9.13 -2.28
CA HIS A 407 4.18 9.11 -1.44
C HIS A 407 3.08 8.29 -2.09
N ARG A 408 2.05 7.92 -1.31
CA ARG A 408 0.92 7.09 -1.76
C ARG A 408 -0.41 7.75 -1.42
N ILE A 409 -1.36 7.64 -2.37
CA ILE A 409 -2.79 7.95 -2.19
C ILE A 409 -3.60 6.72 -2.59
N TYR A 410 -4.73 6.49 -1.93
CA TYR A 410 -5.58 5.33 -2.18
C TYR A 410 -6.93 5.76 -2.74
N TRP A 411 -7.31 5.15 -3.86
CA TRP A 411 -8.63 5.29 -4.45
C TRP A 411 -9.44 4.02 -4.22
N TYR A 412 -10.58 4.13 -3.57
CA TYR A 412 -11.44 2.98 -3.27
C TYR A 412 -12.28 2.50 -4.46
N MET A 413 -11.83 2.77 -5.69
CA MET A 413 -12.44 2.34 -6.95
C MET A 413 -13.94 2.68 -7.03
N ASN A 414 -14.28 3.89 -6.61
CA ASN A 414 -15.64 4.41 -6.63
C ASN A 414 -15.71 5.79 -7.30
N GLU A 415 -16.88 6.09 -7.82
CA GLU A 415 -17.19 7.42 -8.34
C GLU A 415 -17.46 8.41 -7.20
N LYS A 416 -17.66 9.68 -7.55
CA LYS A 416 -18.22 10.68 -6.65
C LYS A 416 -19.64 10.26 -6.26
N GLY A 417 -19.89 10.22 -4.98
CA GLY A 417 -21.18 9.82 -4.44
C GLY A 417 -22.15 10.99 -4.27
N ALA A 418 -23.44 10.65 -4.31
CA ALA A 418 -24.53 11.56 -4.00
C ALA A 418 -24.52 12.03 -2.54
N ASP A 419 -25.08 13.18 -2.29
CA ASP A 419 -25.31 13.69 -0.94
C ASP A 419 -26.29 12.80 -0.18
N ARG A 420 -26.11 12.74 1.14
CA ARG A 420 -27.04 12.02 2.02
C ARG A 420 -28.04 13.00 2.62
N PRO A 421 -29.34 12.64 2.66
CA PRO A 421 -30.35 13.48 3.29
C PRO A 421 -30.02 13.69 4.78
N SER A 422 -30.10 14.94 5.23
CA SER A 422 -29.68 15.32 6.59
C SER A 422 -30.56 16.44 7.14
N ARG A 423 -30.89 16.36 8.45
CA ARG A 423 -31.54 17.44 9.18
C ARG A 423 -30.63 18.65 9.43
N LYS A 424 -29.31 18.52 9.16
CA LYS A 424 -28.35 19.59 9.32
C LYS A 424 -27.70 19.90 7.98
N ILE A 425 -27.74 21.13 7.56
CA ILE A 425 -27.02 21.62 6.37
C ILE A 425 -25.55 21.72 6.74
N ARG A 426 -24.71 20.92 6.08
CA ARG A 426 -23.26 20.92 6.28
C ARG A 426 -22.57 21.29 4.98
N LYS A 427 -21.62 22.22 5.03
CA LYS A 427 -20.66 22.43 3.94
C LYS A 427 -19.61 21.31 4.03
N ARG A 428 -19.43 20.56 2.94
CA ARG A 428 -18.39 19.54 2.82
C ARG A 428 -17.31 20.04 1.88
N ASN A 429 -16.05 19.86 2.28
CA ASN A 429 -14.89 20.24 1.45
C ASN A 429 -14.28 19.05 0.72
N PHE A 430 -14.92 17.88 0.75
CA PHE A 430 -14.47 16.64 0.10
C PHE A 430 -15.65 15.92 -0.53
N GLU A 431 -15.37 15.15 -1.58
CA GLU A 431 -16.34 14.28 -2.22
C GLU A 431 -16.56 13.00 -1.41
N SER A 432 -17.80 12.61 -1.21
CA SER A 432 -18.13 11.28 -0.68
C SER A 432 -17.88 10.20 -1.72
N GLY A 433 -17.58 8.96 -1.31
CA GLY A 433 -17.56 7.81 -2.21
C GLY A 433 -18.97 7.41 -2.61
N GLY A 434 -19.14 7.12 -3.90
CA GLY A 434 -20.38 6.70 -4.54
C GLY A 434 -20.37 5.23 -4.93
N VAL A 435 -20.91 4.95 -6.10
CA VAL A 435 -20.98 3.60 -6.68
C VAL A 435 -19.57 3.14 -7.06
N SER A 436 -19.29 1.84 -6.87
CA SER A 436 -18.06 1.22 -7.35
C SER A 436 -18.01 1.27 -8.87
N VAL A 437 -16.84 1.57 -9.41
CA VAL A 437 -16.63 1.59 -10.86
C VAL A 437 -16.69 0.18 -11.44
N LYS A 438 -16.93 0.06 -12.73
CA LYS A 438 -16.80 -1.22 -13.44
C LYS A 438 -15.33 -1.57 -13.65
N PRO A 439 -14.98 -2.85 -13.83
CA PRO A 439 -13.66 -3.22 -14.35
C PRO A 439 -13.35 -2.48 -15.66
N GLY A 440 -12.12 -2.00 -15.81
CA GLY A 440 -11.72 -1.21 -16.97
C GLY A 440 -10.44 -0.41 -16.75
N ILE A 441 -10.09 0.42 -17.71
CA ILE A 441 -8.94 1.33 -17.64
C ILE A 441 -9.43 2.74 -17.36
N TYR A 442 -8.82 3.38 -16.36
CA TYR A 442 -9.14 4.74 -15.93
C TYR A 442 -7.94 5.65 -16.07
N ASN A 443 -8.16 6.87 -16.56
CA ASN A 443 -7.13 7.87 -16.68
C ASN A 443 -6.98 8.62 -15.34
N LEU A 444 -5.74 8.85 -14.95
CA LEU A 444 -5.35 9.54 -13.73
C LEU A 444 -4.64 10.85 -14.09
N LYS A 445 -5.05 11.95 -13.46
CA LYS A 445 -4.37 13.24 -13.59
C LYS A 445 -4.11 13.82 -12.20
N MET A 446 -2.84 13.94 -11.87
CA MET A 446 -2.40 14.49 -10.58
C MET A 446 -1.91 15.92 -10.75
N HIS A 447 -2.21 16.75 -9.75
CA HIS A 447 -1.80 18.16 -9.70
C HIS A 447 -1.07 18.45 -8.39
N PHE A 448 0.03 19.18 -8.50
CA PHE A 448 0.80 19.72 -7.40
C PHE A 448 1.29 21.12 -7.76
N GLY A 449 0.67 22.14 -7.18
CA GLY A 449 0.88 23.52 -7.60
C GLY A 449 0.49 23.74 -9.05
N ASP A 450 1.44 24.17 -9.88
CA ASP A 450 1.32 24.34 -11.33
C ASP A 450 1.71 23.08 -12.13
N GLN A 451 2.19 22.05 -11.46
CA GLN A 451 2.64 20.81 -12.09
C GLN A 451 1.50 19.83 -12.29
N THR A 452 1.52 19.10 -13.40
CA THR A 452 0.61 18.00 -13.69
C THR A 452 1.38 16.76 -14.11
N SER A 453 0.87 15.60 -13.74
CA SER A 453 1.39 14.30 -14.20
C SER A 453 0.23 13.35 -14.43
N GLU A 454 0.28 12.57 -15.50
CA GLU A 454 -0.79 11.69 -15.94
C GLU A 454 -0.32 10.25 -15.99
N SER A 455 -1.24 9.34 -15.78
CA SER A 455 -1.04 7.89 -15.86
C SER A 455 -2.38 7.19 -16.09
N THR A 456 -2.36 5.88 -16.20
CA THR A 456 -3.57 5.05 -16.26
C THR A 456 -3.55 4.00 -15.18
N ILE A 457 -4.74 3.54 -14.76
CA ILE A 457 -4.89 2.43 -13.85
C ILE A 457 -5.87 1.40 -14.41
N LYS A 458 -5.52 0.13 -14.31
CA LYS A 458 -6.41 -0.98 -14.62
C LYS A 458 -7.14 -1.38 -13.34
N VAL A 459 -8.48 -1.46 -13.41
CA VAL A 459 -9.33 -2.00 -12.35
C VAL A 459 -9.89 -3.33 -12.82
N GLU A 460 -9.77 -4.34 -12.00
CA GLU A 460 -10.33 -5.67 -12.25
C GLU A 460 -11.25 -6.10 -11.10
N PHE A 461 -12.17 -6.99 -11.43
CA PHE A 461 -12.98 -7.65 -10.40
C PHE A 461 -12.14 -8.69 -9.67
N ASP A 462 -12.59 -9.12 -8.48
CA ASP A 462 -11.91 -10.15 -7.70
C ASP A 462 -11.81 -11.45 -8.52
N PRO A 463 -10.61 -11.90 -8.91
CA PRO A 463 -10.44 -13.08 -9.76
C PRO A 463 -10.86 -14.40 -9.09
N ARG A 464 -11.12 -14.37 -7.78
CA ARG A 464 -11.63 -15.52 -7.02
C ARG A 464 -13.13 -15.70 -7.14
N LEU A 465 -13.83 -14.72 -7.74
CA LEU A 465 -15.29 -14.70 -7.89
C LEU A 465 -15.65 -14.79 -9.36
N GLU A 466 -16.51 -15.73 -9.69
CA GLU A 466 -17.08 -15.88 -11.03
C GLU A 466 -18.24 -14.91 -11.19
N MET A 467 -18.02 -13.78 -11.87
CA MET A 467 -19.07 -12.81 -12.22
C MET A 467 -19.03 -12.49 -13.71
N SER A 468 -20.20 -12.54 -14.35
CA SER A 468 -20.32 -12.10 -15.74
C SER A 468 -20.27 -10.56 -15.86
N SER A 469 -19.83 -10.07 -17.00
CA SER A 469 -19.80 -8.63 -17.32
C SER A 469 -21.21 -8.01 -17.31
N GLU A 470 -22.24 -8.81 -17.67
CA GLU A 470 -23.64 -8.45 -17.66
C GLU A 470 -24.13 -8.21 -16.23
N ALA A 471 -23.82 -9.13 -15.31
CA ALA A 471 -24.18 -8.99 -13.90
C ALA A 471 -23.49 -7.78 -13.23
N ILE A 472 -22.21 -7.55 -13.54
CA ILE A 472 -21.47 -6.35 -13.07
C ILE A 472 -22.16 -5.08 -13.58
N THR A 473 -22.54 -5.05 -14.85
CA THR A 473 -23.19 -3.91 -15.49
C THR A 473 -24.59 -3.67 -14.91
N GLU A 474 -25.36 -4.72 -14.66
CA GLU A 474 -26.69 -4.67 -14.04
C GLU A 474 -26.61 -4.05 -12.63
N ILE A 475 -25.70 -4.56 -11.78
CA ILE A 475 -25.47 -4.03 -10.42
C ILE A 475 -25.02 -2.55 -10.46
N TYR A 476 -24.10 -2.22 -11.37
CA TYR A 476 -23.63 -0.84 -11.53
C TYR A 476 -24.78 0.10 -11.92
N ASN A 477 -25.54 -0.23 -12.95
CA ASN A 477 -26.64 0.60 -13.43
C ASN A 477 -27.73 0.77 -12.36
N THR A 478 -28.13 -0.31 -11.70
CA THR A 478 -29.11 -0.28 -10.60
C THR A 478 -28.59 0.56 -9.42
N SER A 479 -27.32 0.44 -9.08
CA SER A 479 -26.71 1.27 -8.04
C SER A 479 -26.65 2.74 -8.41
N LYS A 480 -26.40 3.08 -9.70
CA LYS A 480 -26.44 4.46 -10.20
C LYS A 480 -27.86 5.05 -10.16
N ASP A 481 -28.89 4.26 -10.46
CA ASP A 481 -30.28 4.73 -10.37
C ASP A 481 -30.70 4.97 -8.92
N LEU A 482 -30.31 4.09 -8.00
CA LEU A 482 -30.51 4.31 -6.57
C LEU A 482 -29.73 5.54 -6.06
N GLU A 483 -28.54 5.83 -6.60
CA GLU A 483 -27.75 6.99 -6.24
C GLU A 483 -28.40 8.31 -6.71
N LYS A 484 -29.02 8.33 -7.90
CA LYS A 484 -29.84 9.47 -8.36
C LYS A 484 -31.01 9.76 -7.40
N ASP A 485 -31.71 8.70 -6.95
CA ASP A 485 -32.80 8.86 -5.98
C ASP A 485 -32.27 9.37 -4.62
N GLN A 486 -31.07 8.94 -4.20
CA GLN A 486 -30.45 9.46 -2.99
C GLN A 486 -30.18 10.97 -3.10
N GLN A 487 -29.65 11.43 -4.24
CA GLN A 487 -29.43 12.86 -4.46
C GLN A 487 -30.73 13.65 -4.43
N LEU A 488 -31.76 13.19 -5.13
CA LEU A 488 -33.09 13.82 -5.12
C LEU A 488 -33.67 13.87 -3.69
N MET A 489 -33.57 12.78 -2.94
CA MET A 489 -33.99 12.73 -1.54
C MET A 489 -33.21 13.74 -0.67
N ALA A 490 -31.91 13.88 -0.91
CA ALA A 490 -31.06 14.84 -0.19
C ALA A 490 -31.48 16.29 -0.47
N ASP A 491 -31.76 16.61 -1.75
CA ASP A 491 -32.17 17.94 -2.20
C ASP A 491 -33.54 18.31 -1.61
N ILE A 492 -34.52 17.39 -1.64
CA ILE A 492 -35.83 17.58 -1.03
C ILE A 492 -35.74 17.85 0.47
N VAL A 493 -34.99 17.01 1.19
CA VAL A 493 -34.81 17.18 2.64
C VAL A 493 -34.08 18.48 2.95
N LYS A 494 -33.10 18.88 2.16
CA LYS A 494 -32.39 20.15 2.28
C LYS A 494 -33.36 21.32 2.13
N GLN A 495 -34.18 21.31 1.09
CA GLN A 495 -35.20 22.35 0.86
C GLN A 495 -36.20 22.44 2.02
N LEU A 496 -36.68 21.31 2.57
CA LEU A 496 -37.54 21.27 3.75
C LEU A 496 -36.85 21.90 4.97
N VAL A 497 -35.55 21.58 5.18
CA VAL A 497 -34.79 22.12 6.31
C VAL A 497 -34.57 23.62 6.16
N GLU A 498 -34.25 24.12 4.98
CA GLU A 498 -34.11 25.55 4.68
C GLU A 498 -35.43 26.29 4.90
N SER A 499 -36.54 25.74 4.40
CA SER A 499 -37.89 26.26 4.62
C SER A 499 -38.24 26.33 6.12
N LYS A 500 -37.91 25.28 6.90
CA LYS A 500 -38.08 25.27 8.35
C LYS A 500 -37.27 26.36 9.06
N GLN A 501 -36.00 26.55 8.62
CA GLN A 501 -35.14 27.61 9.18
C GLN A 501 -35.76 28.99 8.91
N THR A 502 -36.23 29.23 7.69
CA THR A 502 -36.92 30.47 7.31
C THR A 502 -38.15 30.70 8.15
N ALA A 503 -39.06 29.73 8.27
CA ALA A 503 -40.29 29.85 9.09
C ALA A 503 -39.97 30.05 10.56
N THR A 504 -38.91 29.42 11.08
CA THR A 504 -38.46 29.58 12.47
C THR A 504 -37.90 30.99 12.72
N LYS A 505 -37.16 31.54 11.78
CA LYS A 505 -36.65 32.92 11.83
C LYS A 505 -37.80 33.91 11.85
N PHE A 506 -38.73 33.84 10.87
CA PHE A 506 -39.90 34.72 10.82
C PHE A 506 -40.70 34.65 12.12
N LYS A 507 -41.03 33.46 12.63
CA LYS A 507 -41.70 33.29 13.89
C LYS A 507 -41.00 34.02 15.02
N LYS A 508 -39.65 33.94 15.11
CA LYS A 508 -38.85 34.59 16.13
C LYS A 508 -38.89 36.13 15.98
N ASP A 509 -38.77 36.61 14.74
CA ASP A 509 -38.73 38.04 14.46
C ASP A 509 -40.10 38.68 14.74
N LEU A 510 -41.21 38.08 14.30
CA LEU A 510 -42.57 38.51 14.61
C LEU A 510 -42.88 38.49 16.13
N THR A 511 -42.35 37.51 16.87
CA THR A 511 -42.50 37.40 18.32
C THR A 511 -41.75 38.52 19.06
N LYS A 512 -40.63 38.98 18.50
CA LYS A 512 -39.84 40.10 19.06
C LYS A 512 -40.45 41.46 18.76
N GLU A 513 -41.00 41.63 17.55
CA GLU A 513 -41.58 42.89 17.09
C GLU A 513 -42.85 43.22 17.88
N ASP A 514 -43.90 42.42 17.78
CA ASP A 514 -45.12 42.51 18.58
C ASP A 514 -45.85 41.17 18.60
N LYS A 515 -45.75 40.45 19.69
CA LYS A 515 -46.37 39.14 19.89
C LYS A 515 -47.87 39.15 19.84
N LYS A 516 -48.53 40.27 20.26
CA LYS A 516 -50.00 40.41 20.28
C LYS A 516 -50.50 40.70 18.87
N LYS A 517 -49.91 41.67 18.20
CA LYS A 517 -50.23 42.12 16.84
C LYS A 517 -50.10 40.96 15.82
N TYR A 518 -49.04 40.17 15.93
CA TYR A 518 -48.75 39.09 14.96
C TYR A 518 -49.10 37.68 15.48
N LYS A 519 -50.10 37.58 16.38
CA LYS A 519 -50.50 36.32 17.02
C LYS A 519 -50.84 35.23 16.00
N ASP A 520 -51.63 35.58 14.97
CA ASP A 520 -52.10 34.62 13.97
C ASP A 520 -50.98 34.17 13.03
N GLN A 521 -50.07 35.06 12.64
CA GLN A 521 -48.93 34.74 11.81
C GLN A 521 -47.88 33.89 12.56
N ILE A 522 -47.75 34.13 13.87
CA ILE A 522 -46.91 33.29 14.74
C ILE A 522 -47.53 31.88 14.86
N LYS A 523 -48.87 31.77 14.96
CA LYS A 523 -49.57 30.50 14.98
C LYS A 523 -49.41 29.78 13.66
N LEU A 524 -49.62 30.46 12.53
CA LEU A 524 -49.43 29.93 11.19
C LEU A 524 -47.99 29.41 10.99
N SER A 525 -47.00 30.17 11.45
CA SER A 525 -45.59 29.73 11.43
C SER A 525 -45.32 28.45 12.25
N LYS A 526 -45.99 28.28 13.38
CA LYS A 526 -45.88 27.03 14.17
C LYS A 526 -46.51 25.84 13.41
N GLU A 527 -47.67 26.05 12.81
CA GLU A 527 -48.36 25.02 12.03
C GLU A 527 -47.56 24.56 10.84
N ILE A 528 -46.99 25.50 10.07
CA ILE A 528 -46.15 25.19 8.90
C ILE A 528 -44.89 24.44 9.30
N ILE A 529 -44.23 24.85 10.40
CA ILE A 529 -43.04 24.14 10.95
C ILE A 529 -43.42 22.70 11.32
N THR A 530 -44.59 22.47 11.91
CA THR A 530 -45.08 21.13 12.27
C THR A 530 -45.33 20.29 11.02
N LYS A 531 -45.92 20.87 9.95
CA LYS A 531 -46.12 20.20 8.68
C LYS A 531 -44.78 19.81 8.04
N ILE A 532 -43.80 20.74 8.02
CA ILE A 532 -42.43 20.47 7.52
C ILE A 532 -41.80 19.31 8.29
N ASP A 533 -41.90 19.31 9.63
CA ASP A 533 -41.36 18.22 10.46
C ASP A 533 -41.96 16.86 10.15
N LYS A 534 -43.28 16.80 9.79
CA LYS A 534 -43.91 15.57 9.32
C LYS A 534 -43.32 15.08 7.98
N HIS A 535 -43.08 16.00 7.03
CA HIS A 535 -42.45 15.65 5.77
C HIS A 535 -41.01 15.15 5.98
N ILE A 536 -40.19 15.87 6.78
CA ILE A 536 -38.82 15.42 7.11
C ILE A 536 -38.87 14.04 7.79
N ALA A 537 -39.86 13.79 8.67
CA ALA A 537 -40.00 12.49 9.34
C ALA A 537 -40.40 11.35 8.39
N ALA A 538 -41.16 11.61 7.33
CA ALA A 538 -41.47 10.63 6.30
C ALA A 538 -40.17 10.14 5.59
N PHE A 539 -39.23 11.04 5.34
CA PHE A 539 -37.93 10.67 4.75
C PHE A 539 -36.98 10.03 5.77
N LEU A 540 -36.82 10.62 6.95
CA LEU A 540 -35.72 10.31 7.88
C LEU A 540 -36.15 9.61 9.19
N GLY A 541 -37.43 9.42 9.41
CA GLY A 541 -38.01 8.93 10.68
C GLY A 541 -38.14 10.04 11.71
N LYS A 542 -38.68 9.73 12.87
CA LYS A 542 -38.72 10.63 14.03
C LYS A 542 -37.34 10.69 14.69
N ILE A 543 -37.03 11.80 15.37
CA ILE A 543 -35.83 11.91 16.18
C ILE A 543 -36.01 11.05 17.43
N ASP A 544 -35.19 10.02 17.56
CA ASP A 544 -35.13 9.21 18.76
C ASP A 544 -34.19 9.88 19.79
N LYS A 545 -34.71 10.17 20.95
CA LYS A 545 -33.95 10.80 22.05
C LYS A 545 -33.47 9.80 23.09
N ARG A 546 -33.83 8.53 22.93
CA ARG A 546 -33.40 7.47 23.85
C ARG A 546 -31.90 7.21 23.67
N GLN A 547 -31.24 6.78 24.75
CA GLN A 547 -29.84 6.34 24.72
C GLN A 547 -29.77 4.83 24.42
N GLY A 548 -28.65 4.38 23.86
CA GLY A 548 -28.40 3.00 23.53
C GLY A 548 -28.78 2.61 22.09
N ILE A 549 -28.86 1.32 21.84
CA ILE A 549 -29.17 0.76 20.51
C ILE A 549 -30.69 0.83 20.30
N THR A 550 -31.15 1.95 19.74
CA THR A 550 -32.55 2.14 19.46
C THR A 550 -32.87 1.73 18.02
N ARG A 551 -33.83 0.81 17.84
CA ARG A 551 -34.38 0.46 16.53
C ARG A 551 -35.83 0.95 16.48
N ASN A 552 -36.08 1.89 15.59
CA ASN A 552 -37.44 2.33 15.31
C ASN A 552 -38.02 1.45 14.17
N PRO A 553 -39.12 0.77 14.35
CA PRO A 553 -39.75 -0.07 13.32
C PRO A 553 -40.45 0.75 12.22
N GLU A 554 -40.49 2.07 12.29
CA GLU A 554 -41.16 2.91 11.30
C GLU A 554 -40.62 2.67 9.88
N VAL A 555 -41.54 2.62 8.92
CA VAL A 555 -41.23 2.58 7.50
C VAL A 555 -40.91 4.01 7.03
N THR A 556 -39.65 4.30 6.73
CA THR A 556 -39.22 5.58 6.18
C THR A 556 -38.56 5.39 4.82
N VAL A 557 -38.60 6.44 3.99
CA VAL A 557 -37.93 6.42 2.67
C VAL A 557 -36.48 6.02 2.80
N ASN A 558 -35.74 6.68 3.71
CA ASN A 558 -34.30 6.44 3.91
C ASN A 558 -34.01 5.00 4.35
N ARG A 559 -34.87 4.39 5.18
CA ARG A 559 -34.68 3.00 5.63
C ARG A 559 -34.88 2.01 4.49
N ARG A 560 -35.94 2.22 3.65
CA ARG A 560 -36.18 1.40 2.46
C ARG A 560 -35.03 1.57 1.45
N TYR A 561 -34.56 2.79 1.24
CA TYR A 561 -33.41 3.07 0.41
C TYR A 561 -32.18 2.28 0.86
N PHE A 562 -31.81 2.36 2.15
CA PHE A 562 -30.65 1.64 2.67
C PHE A 562 -30.77 0.13 2.56
N SER A 563 -31.99 -0.42 2.72
CA SER A 563 -32.22 -1.85 2.51
C SER A 563 -31.96 -2.24 1.06
N ALA A 564 -32.57 -1.55 0.09
CA ALA A 564 -32.37 -1.82 -1.34
C ALA A 564 -30.88 -1.67 -1.72
N ARG A 565 -30.26 -0.54 -1.38
CA ARG A 565 -28.85 -0.28 -1.67
C ARG A 565 -27.91 -1.33 -1.08
N ARG A 566 -28.15 -1.77 0.17
CA ARG A 566 -27.31 -2.76 0.84
C ARG A 566 -27.37 -4.11 0.13
N TYR A 567 -28.56 -4.55 -0.25
CA TYR A 567 -28.73 -5.84 -0.93
C TYR A 567 -28.09 -5.80 -2.32
N VAL A 568 -28.40 -4.79 -3.13
CA VAL A 568 -27.78 -4.61 -4.45
C VAL A 568 -26.26 -4.52 -4.35
N GLY A 569 -25.73 -3.72 -3.43
CA GLY A 569 -24.27 -3.52 -3.29
C GLY A 569 -23.50 -4.69 -2.66
N SER A 570 -24.20 -5.69 -2.11
CA SER A 570 -23.58 -6.91 -1.59
C SER A 570 -23.77 -8.13 -2.51
N ARG A 571 -24.38 -7.94 -3.67
CA ARG A 571 -24.69 -9.02 -4.61
C ARG A 571 -23.47 -9.40 -5.43
N PHE A 572 -23.24 -10.70 -5.54
CA PHE A 572 -22.31 -11.33 -6.48
C PHE A 572 -23.12 -12.18 -7.46
N GLY A 573 -23.37 -11.66 -8.67
CA GLY A 573 -24.24 -12.25 -9.68
C GLY A 573 -25.43 -11.36 -10.04
N HIS A 574 -26.34 -11.84 -10.87
CA HIS A 574 -27.56 -11.12 -11.26
C HIS A 574 -28.46 -10.81 -10.09
N LEU A 575 -29.25 -9.73 -10.22
CA LEU A 575 -30.27 -9.38 -9.23
C LEU A 575 -31.31 -10.48 -9.15
N THR A 576 -31.84 -10.71 -7.94
CA THR A 576 -32.92 -11.67 -7.70
C THR A 576 -34.22 -10.96 -7.36
N SER A 577 -35.31 -11.71 -7.31
CA SER A 577 -36.63 -11.19 -6.89
C SER A 577 -36.60 -10.48 -5.53
N THR A 578 -35.60 -10.74 -4.69
CA THR A 578 -35.44 -10.05 -3.40
C THR A 578 -34.97 -8.62 -3.59
N GLU A 579 -33.89 -8.38 -4.38
CA GLU A 579 -33.40 -7.05 -4.70
C GLU A 579 -34.46 -6.25 -5.45
N GLU A 580 -35.12 -6.84 -6.46
CA GLU A 580 -36.20 -6.22 -7.23
C GLU A 580 -37.38 -5.78 -6.34
N ARG A 581 -37.81 -6.65 -5.42
CA ARG A 581 -38.83 -6.32 -4.44
C ARG A 581 -38.43 -5.18 -3.52
N LEU A 582 -37.21 -5.17 -3.01
CA LEU A 582 -36.73 -4.10 -2.14
C LEU A 582 -36.67 -2.76 -2.88
N ILE A 583 -36.21 -2.76 -4.14
CA ILE A 583 -36.19 -1.57 -5.01
C ILE A 583 -37.63 -1.09 -5.25
N SER A 584 -38.55 -1.97 -5.62
CA SER A 584 -39.95 -1.63 -5.84
C SER A 584 -40.61 -1.03 -4.59
N GLN A 585 -40.40 -1.64 -3.41
CA GLN A 585 -40.88 -1.11 -2.13
C GLN A 585 -40.31 0.27 -1.82
N PHE A 586 -39.03 0.48 -2.06
CA PHE A 586 -38.39 1.78 -1.90
C PHE A 586 -39.02 2.82 -2.84
N LYS A 587 -39.08 2.53 -4.15
CA LYS A 587 -39.60 3.45 -5.17
C LYS A 587 -41.05 3.85 -4.85
N LYS A 588 -41.90 2.91 -4.41
CA LYS A 588 -43.26 3.20 -4.01
C LYS A 588 -43.37 4.22 -2.88
N VAL A 589 -42.64 3.98 -1.79
CA VAL A 589 -42.64 4.87 -0.61
C VAL A 589 -41.99 6.23 -0.94
N PHE A 590 -40.95 6.22 -1.76
CA PHE A 590 -40.23 7.43 -2.20
C PHE A 590 -41.12 8.33 -3.06
N ASN A 591 -41.74 7.78 -4.11
CA ASN A 591 -42.59 8.54 -5.02
C ASN A 591 -43.83 9.11 -4.29
N ASP A 592 -44.41 8.38 -3.36
CA ASP A 592 -45.50 8.88 -2.52
C ASP A 592 -45.07 10.06 -1.62
N ALA A 593 -43.90 9.95 -0.99
CA ALA A 593 -43.35 11.03 -0.18
C ALA A 593 -42.97 12.29 -1.02
N VAL A 594 -42.42 12.10 -2.22
CA VAL A 594 -42.15 13.19 -3.17
C VAL A 594 -43.44 13.89 -3.57
N LYS A 595 -44.46 13.14 -4.01
CA LYS A 595 -45.75 13.69 -4.40
C LYS A 595 -46.39 14.52 -3.29
N LYS A 596 -46.43 13.99 -2.04
CA LYS A 596 -46.97 14.70 -0.87
C LYS A 596 -46.18 15.96 -0.56
N THR A 597 -44.85 15.94 -0.72
CA THR A 597 -44.00 17.09 -0.44
C THR A 597 -44.15 18.18 -1.50
N ASN A 598 -44.29 17.81 -2.79
CA ASN A 598 -44.57 18.77 -3.86
C ASN A 598 -45.92 19.45 -3.63
N SER A 599 -46.95 18.70 -3.33
CA SER A 599 -48.28 19.25 -3.00
C SER A 599 -48.20 20.22 -1.80
N PHE A 600 -47.46 19.90 -0.76
CA PHE A 600 -47.24 20.80 0.37
C PHE A 600 -46.57 22.11 -0.07
N PHE A 601 -45.55 22.09 -0.94
CA PHE A 601 -44.91 23.31 -1.42
C PHE A 601 -45.84 24.14 -2.33
N GLU A 602 -46.65 23.50 -3.15
CA GLU A 602 -47.60 24.15 -4.07
C GLU A 602 -48.80 24.77 -3.34
N THR A 603 -49.20 24.24 -2.20
CA THR A 603 -50.37 24.70 -1.45
C THR A 603 -50.02 25.39 -0.15
N ASP A 604 -49.71 24.61 0.89
CA ASP A 604 -49.48 25.12 2.27
C ASP A 604 -48.33 26.13 2.37
N TRP A 605 -47.19 25.77 1.77
CA TRP A 605 -46.02 26.65 1.80
C TRP A 605 -46.22 27.91 0.98
N LYS A 606 -46.82 27.79 -0.20
CA LYS A 606 -47.13 28.94 -1.06
C LYS A 606 -48.06 29.92 -0.34
N THR A 607 -49.14 29.44 0.29
CA THR A 607 -50.06 30.26 1.08
C THR A 607 -49.33 30.94 2.24
N TYR A 608 -48.52 30.19 2.99
CA TYR A 608 -47.71 30.73 4.07
C TYR A 608 -46.78 31.83 3.58
N LYS A 609 -46.05 31.61 2.50
CA LYS A 609 -45.14 32.57 1.89
C LYS A 609 -45.89 33.85 1.51
N THR A 610 -46.98 33.75 0.77
CA THR A 610 -47.76 34.91 0.31
C THR A 610 -48.29 35.72 1.50
N THR A 611 -48.78 35.05 2.56
CA THR A 611 -49.24 35.70 3.79
C THR A 611 -48.14 36.49 4.51
N LEU A 612 -46.94 35.94 4.57
CA LEU A 612 -45.84 36.60 5.28
C LEU A 612 -45.13 37.69 4.45
N GLU A 613 -45.13 37.60 3.14
CA GLU A 613 -44.55 38.62 2.25
C GLU A 613 -45.32 39.94 2.29
N THR A 614 -46.57 39.95 2.77
CA THR A 614 -47.34 41.20 2.99
C THR A 614 -46.87 41.98 4.21
N ILE A 615 -46.08 41.37 5.12
CA ILE A 615 -45.67 41.95 6.37
C ILE A 615 -44.34 42.69 6.18
N ARG A 616 -44.32 43.97 6.40
CA ARG A 616 -43.10 44.79 6.41
C ARG A 616 -42.47 44.78 7.80
N ILE A 617 -41.35 44.11 7.95
CA ILE A 617 -40.50 44.18 9.17
C ILE A 617 -39.30 45.05 8.83
N SER A 618 -39.10 46.15 9.57
CA SER A 618 -37.92 46.98 9.37
C SER A 618 -36.67 46.24 9.88
N PRO A 619 -35.61 46.14 9.09
CA PRO A 619 -34.34 45.62 9.57
C PRO A 619 -33.58 46.62 10.44
N PHE A 620 -34.01 47.87 10.50
CA PHE A 620 -33.37 48.95 11.24
C PHE A 620 -33.91 49.04 12.68
N LYS A 621 -33.04 49.19 13.62
CA LYS A 621 -33.40 49.53 15.00
C LYS A 621 -33.60 51.04 15.11
N GLU A 622 -34.56 51.46 15.93
CA GLU A 622 -34.67 52.89 16.30
C GLU A 622 -33.37 53.34 16.94
N ILE A 623 -32.87 54.47 16.45
CA ILE A 623 -31.65 55.07 16.99
C ILE A 623 -32.03 55.81 18.27
N GLN A 624 -31.52 55.38 19.43
CA GLN A 624 -31.60 56.18 20.65
C GLN A 624 -30.72 57.42 20.50
N LYS A 625 -31.30 58.58 20.72
CA LYS A 625 -30.55 59.80 20.89
C LYS A 625 -29.99 59.79 22.32
N PHE A 626 -28.69 59.91 22.45
CA PHE A 626 -27.99 60.07 23.72
C PHE A 626 -27.80 61.54 24.04
#